data_27370c83116fd03dbf3caf44fc4b1a1b
#
_entry.id   27370c83116fd03dbf3caf44fc4b1a1b
#
_cell.length_a   1.000
_cell.length_b   1.000
_cell.length_c   1.000
_cell.angle_alpha   90.00
_cell.angle_beta   90.00
_cell.angle_gamma   90.00
#
_symmetry.space_group_name_H-M   'P 1'
#
loop_
_entity.id
_entity.type
_entity.pdbx_description
1 polymer ?
#
loop_
_entity_poly.entity_id
_entity_poly.type
_entity_poly.pdbx_seq_one_letter_code
_entity_poly.pdbx_strand_id
1 'polypeptide(L)'
;MTGIYDCFGYGSGYDVSFEERYKLIRKSGFDCVMLWWSNQFGRGDGYQEDVRLARRAGLLVENIHAPVHEQNNLSLDNLSGEGIFQSYLQCVADCCEYDISTMVIHLPNDNNPLNQTGIRRMAELINK
;
A
#
# COMPACT_ATOMS: atom_id res chain seq x y z
N MET A 1 -12.14 -16.44 5.03
CA MET A 1 -11.38 -15.68 3.99
C MET A 1 -9.93 -15.66 4.41
N THR A 2 -9.02 -16.03 3.52
CA THR A 2 -7.57 -16.10 3.79
C THR A 2 -6.85 -15.21 2.78
N GLY A 3 -5.99 -14.32 3.27
CA GLY A 3 -5.28 -13.34 2.45
C GLY A 3 -3.77 -13.43 2.59
N ILE A 4 -3.06 -12.86 1.63
CA ILE A 4 -1.60 -12.76 1.62
C ILE A 4 -1.18 -11.43 0.96
N TYR A 5 0.01 -10.93 1.33
CA TYR A 5 0.63 -9.81 0.61
C TYR A 5 1.11 -10.22 -0.78
N ASP A 6 0.92 -9.34 -1.76
CA ASP A 6 1.36 -9.54 -3.14
C ASP A 6 2.89 -9.57 -3.29
N CYS A 7 3.61 -8.94 -2.37
CA CYS A 7 5.08 -8.87 -2.38
C CYS A 7 5.77 -10.11 -1.76
N PHE A 8 5.01 -11.16 -1.41
CA PHE A 8 5.63 -12.38 -0.88
C PHE A 8 6.66 -12.95 -1.87
N GLY A 9 7.74 -13.48 -1.34
CA GLY A 9 8.81 -14.07 -2.14
C GLY A 9 9.73 -13.06 -2.84
N TYR A 10 9.53 -11.75 -2.67
CA TYR A 10 10.47 -10.75 -3.18
C TYR A 10 11.87 -11.01 -2.63
N GLY A 11 12.87 -11.03 -3.51
CA GLY A 11 14.25 -11.33 -3.14
C GLY A 11 14.58 -12.79 -2.87
N SER A 12 13.62 -13.72 -3.02
CA SER A 12 13.85 -15.16 -2.85
C SER A 12 14.43 -15.84 -4.09
N GLY A 13 14.63 -15.08 -5.19
CA GLY A 13 15.05 -15.64 -6.49
C GLY A 13 13.90 -16.27 -7.29
N TYR A 14 12.67 -16.22 -6.77
CA TYR A 14 11.48 -16.67 -7.50
C TYR A 14 10.88 -15.49 -8.25
N ASP A 15 11.29 -15.34 -9.50
CA ASP A 15 10.88 -14.22 -10.35
C ASP A 15 9.77 -14.68 -11.33
N VAL A 16 8.55 -14.24 -11.07
CA VAL A 16 7.39 -14.40 -11.94
C VAL A 16 6.73 -13.06 -12.18
N SER A 17 6.05 -12.90 -13.31
CA SER A 17 5.27 -11.70 -13.57
C SER A 17 4.19 -11.50 -12.50
N PHE A 18 3.78 -10.25 -12.26
CA PHE A 18 2.70 -9.97 -11.31
C PHE A 18 1.39 -10.66 -11.67
N GLU A 19 1.07 -10.75 -12.96
CA GLU A 19 -0.09 -11.50 -13.43
C GLU A 19 -0.02 -12.98 -13.04
N GLU A 20 1.11 -13.62 -13.23
CA GLU A 20 1.30 -15.03 -12.85
C GLU A 20 1.28 -15.20 -11.33
N ARG A 21 1.83 -14.24 -10.59
CA ARG A 21 1.82 -14.23 -9.13
C ARG A 21 0.39 -14.27 -8.58
N TYR A 22 -0.52 -13.44 -9.09
CA TYR A 22 -1.92 -13.45 -8.64
C TYR A 22 -2.63 -14.76 -8.98
N LYS A 23 -2.36 -15.35 -10.14
CA LYS A 23 -2.86 -16.69 -10.49
C LYS A 23 -2.36 -17.76 -9.51
N LEU A 24 -1.09 -17.71 -9.12
CA LEU A 24 -0.50 -18.63 -8.15
C LEU A 24 -1.12 -18.44 -6.75
N ILE A 25 -1.30 -17.19 -6.30
CA ILE A 25 -1.98 -16.88 -5.04
C ILE A 25 -3.37 -17.52 -5.03
N ARG A 26 -4.15 -17.29 -6.07
CA ARG A 26 -5.50 -17.86 -6.17
C ARG A 26 -5.49 -19.39 -6.20
N LYS A 27 -4.59 -19.99 -6.98
CA LYS A 27 -4.41 -21.45 -7.08
C LYS A 27 -3.99 -22.07 -5.75
N SER A 28 -3.26 -21.34 -4.92
CA SER A 28 -2.84 -21.79 -3.58
C SER A 28 -3.94 -21.71 -2.53
N GLY A 29 -5.16 -21.29 -2.90
CA GLY A 29 -6.33 -21.30 -2.03
C GLY A 29 -6.57 -20.00 -1.27
N PHE A 30 -5.85 -18.93 -1.59
CA PHE A 30 -6.14 -17.62 -1.02
C PHE A 30 -7.37 -16.99 -1.67
N ASP A 31 -8.15 -16.27 -0.87
CA ASP A 31 -9.37 -15.59 -1.31
C ASP A 31 -9.13 -14.13 -1.64
N CYS A 32 -8.17 -13.51 -0.95
CA CYS A 32 -7.86 -12.09 -1.09
C CYS A 32 -6.37 -11.83 -1.09
N VAL A 33 -6.02 -10.65 -1.57
CA VAL A 33 -4.66 -10.13 -1.59
C VAL A 33 -4.62 -8.72 -1.00
N MET A 34 -3.54 -8.43 -0.30
CA MET A 34 -3.17 -7.10 0.19
C MET A 34 -2.10 -6.56 -0.76
N LEU A 35 -2.35 -5.41 -1.38
CA LEU A 35 -1.47 -4.84 -2.39
C LEU A 35 -0.48 -3.86 -1.76
N TRP A 36 0.78 -3.99 -2.14
CA TRP A 36 1.81 -3.01 -1.81
C TRP A 36 1.69 -1.80 -2.74
N TRP A 37 1.27 -0.66 -2.21
CA TRP A 37 0.92 0.51 -2.99
C TRP A 37 2.10 1.47 -3.20
N SER A 38 3.14 0.96 -3.85
CA SER A 38 4.33 1.74 -4.22
C SER A 38 5.15 1.01 -5.28
N ASN A 39 6.20 1.68 -5.77
CA ASN A 39 7.17 1.11 -6.70
C ASN A 39 8.23 0.20 -6.03
N GLN A 40 8.05 -0.14 -4.78
CA GLN A 40 8.95 -1.02 -4.02
C GLN A 40 8.78 -2.50 -4.40
N PHE A 41 9.64 -3.36 -3.85
CA PHE A 41 9.60 -4.81 -4.03
C PHE A 41 9.59 -5.26 -5.50
N GLY A 42 10.37 -4.57 -6.33
CA GLY A 42 10.51 -4.91 -7.75
C GLY A 42 9.29 -4.59 -8.60
N ARG A 43 8.27 -3.90 -8.04
CA ARG A 43 7.06 -3.57 -8.79
C ARG A 43 7.30 -2.53 -9.89
N GLY A 44 8.14 -1.55 -9.63
CA GLY A 44 8.29 -0.39 -10.51
C GLY A 44 7.02 0.46 -10.58
N ASP A 45 6.93 1.34 -11.55
CA ASP A 45 5.75 2.17 -11.76
C ASP A 45 4.56 1.33 -12.30
N GLY A 46 3.34 1.80 -12.08
CA GLY A 46 2.13 1.15 -12.60
C GLY A 46 1.54 0.08 -11.68
N TYR A 47 1.85 0.12 -10.38
CA TYR A 47 1.26 -0.76 -9.36
C TYR A 47 -0.27 -0.66 -9.29
N GLN A 48 -0.88 0.41 -9.79
CA GLN A 48 -2.34 0.54 -9.90
C GLN A 48 -2.96 -0.55 -10.77
N GLU A 49 -2.23 -1.06 -11.75
CA GLU A 49 -2.68 -2.18 -12.59
C GLU A 49 -2.89 -3.47 -11.77
N ASP A 50 -2.27 -3.60 -10.62
CA ASP A 50 -2.35 -4.79 -9.77
C ASP A 50 -3.76 -5.09 -9.28
N VAL A 51 -4.57 -4.06 -9.06
CA VAL A 51 -5.99 -4.21 -8.72
C VAL A 51 -6.71 -5.01 -9.81
N ARG A 52 -6.50 -4.63 -11.07
CA ARG A 52 -7.11 -5.30 -12.22
C ARG A 52 -6.60 -6.74 -12.37
N LEU A 53 -5.30 -6.94 -12.21
CA LEU A 53 -4.67 -8.26 -12.32
C LEU A 53 -5.16 -9.21 -11.22
N ALA A 54 -5.21 -8.74 -9.97
CA ALA A 54 -5.71 -9.52 -8.83
C ALA A 54 -7.19 -9.90 -9.02
N ARG A 55 -8.04 -8.94 -9.37
CA ARG A 55 -9.47 -9.18 -9.63
C ARG A 55 -9.68 -10.12 -10.81
N ARG A 56 -8.92 -10.01 -11.87
CA ARG A 56 -8.95 -10.95 -13.01
C ARG A 56 -8.57 -12.37 -12.61
N ALA A 57 -7.66 -12.53 -11.67
CA ALA A 57 -7.30 -13.85 -11.12
C ALA A 57 -8.36 -14.42 -10.16
N GLY A 58 -9.44 -13.67 -9.86
CA GLY A 58 -10.50 -14.08 -8.94
C GLY A 58 -10.17 -13.83 -7.47
N LEU A 59 -9.26 -12.89 -7.17
CA LEU A 59 -8.92 -12.46 -5.83
C LEU A 59 -9.69 -11.18 -5.47
N LEU A 60 -10.13 -11.09 -4.22
CA LEU A 60 -10.55 -9.83 -3.63
C LEU A 60 -9.32 -9.00 -3.29
N VAL A 61 -9.37 -7.70 -3.52
CA VAL A 61 -8.38 -6.76 -3.00
C VAL A 61 -8.90 -6.26 -1.66
N GLU A 62 -8.28 -6.71 -0.58
CA GLU A 62 -8.74 -6.42 0.77
C GLU A 62 -8.29 -5.04 1.24
N ASN A 63 -7.03 -4.71 0.98
CA ASN A 63 -6.48 -3.41 1.33
C ASN A 63 -5.27 -3.08 0.45
N ILE A 64 -4.88 -1.82 0.51
CA ILE A 64 -3.56 -1.36 0.05
C ILE A 64 -2.67 -1.04 1.24
N HIS A 65 -1.39 -1.28 1.10
CA HIS A 65 -0.37 -0.88 2.06
C HIS A 65 0.37 0.34 1.53
N ALA A 66 0.17 1.48 2.16
CA ALA A 66 0.82 2.73 1.80
C ALA A 66 2.35 2.64 1.93
N PRO A 67 3.12 3.48 1.21
CA PRO A 67 4.58 3.50 1.29
C PRO A 67 5.07 3.68 2.73
N VAL A 68 6.10 2.92 3.12
CA VAL A 68 6.67 2.96 4.48
C VAL A 68 7.98 3.73 4.57
N HIS A 69 8.72 3.85 3.47
CA HIS A 69 9.90 4.70 3.47
C HIS A 69 9.45 6.15 3.68
N GLU A 70 10.21 6.91 4.42
CA GLU A 70 9.91 8.31 4.76
C GLU A 70 8.68 8.53 5.67
N GLN A 71 8.00 7.48 6.15
CA GLN A 71 6.86 7.63 7.07
C GLN A 71 7.18 8.53 8.27
N ASN A 72 8.42 8.51 8.74
CA ASN A 72 8.89 9.35 9.85
C ASN A 72 8.87 10.84 9.52
N ASN A 73 8.87 11.21 8.24
CA ASN A 73 8.80 12.61 7.82
C ASN A 73 7.40 13.22 8.04
N LEU A 74 6.37 12.41 8.30
CA LEU A 74 4.99 12.89 8.48
C LEU A 74 4.87 13.97 9.57
N SER A 75 5.75 13.93 10.57
CA SER A 75 5.82 14.91 11.66
C SER A 75 6.64 16.16 11.32
N LEU A 76 7.34 16.22 10.19
CA LEU A 76 8.17 17.35 9.81
C LEU A 76 7.33 18.46 9.18
N ASP A 77 7.56 19.71 9.64
CA ASP A 77 6.92 20.90 9.06
C ASP A 77 7.81 21.47 7.93
N ASN A 78 7.98 20.69 6.87
CA ASN A 78 8.78 21.03 5.70
C ASN A 78 8.30 20.27 4.46
N LEU A 79 9.00 20.45 3.32
CA LEU A 79 8.65 19.82 2.04
C LEU A 79 8.66 18.27 2.11
N SER A 80 9.54 17.65 2.90
CA SER A 80 9.57 16.19 3.02
C SER A 80 8.33 15.68 3.77
N GLY A 81 7.93 16.37 4.85
CA GLY A 81 6.70 16.03 5.56
C GLY A 81 5.44 16.27 4.74
N GLU A 82 5.44 17.32 3.93
CA GLU A 82 4.34 17.56 2.98
C GLU A 82 4.29 16.49 1.90
N GLY A 83 5.43 16.08 1.35
CA GLY A 83 5.52 15.05 0.31
C GLY A 83 4.90 13.71 0.75
N ILE A 84 5.24 13.21 1.94
CA ILE A 84 4.66 11.96 2.43
C ILE A 84 3.16 12.11 2.75
N PHE A 85 2.73 13.25 3.24
CA PHE A 85 1.32 13.52 3.49
C PHE A 85 0.51 13.51 2.19
N GLN A 86 0.99 14.18 1.14
CA GLN A 86 0.35 14.16 -0.18
C GLN A 86 0.34 12.76 -0.80
N SER A 87 1.39 11.97 -0.59
CA SER A 87 1.42 10.57 -1.01
C SER A 87 0.31 9.74 -0.33
N TYR A 88 0.07 9.96 0.95
CA TYR A 88 -1.01 9.27 1.67
C TYR A 88 -2.40 9.75 1.23
N LEU A 89 -2.58 11.04 0.97
CA LEU A 89 -3.82 11.57 0.38
C LEU A 89 -4.10 10.93 -0.99
N GLN A 90 -3.06 10.75 -1.82
CA GLN A 90 -3.22 10.04 -3.08
C GLN A 90 -3.64 8.58 -2.87
N CYS A 91 -3.06 7.88 -1.91
CA CYS A 91 -3.49 6.52 -1.56
C CYS A 91 -4.97 6.46 -1.16
N VAL A 92 -5.47 7.45 -0.42
CA VAL A 92 -6.92 7.54 -0.09
C VAL A 92 -7.74 7.75 -1.34
N ALA A 93 -7.33 8.65 -2.24
CA ALA A 93 -8.02 8.88 -3.50
C ALA A 93 -8.05 7.61 -4.37
N ASP A 94 -6.93 6.90 -4.46
CA ASP A 94 -6.82 5.63 -5.18
C ASP A 94 -7.75 4.56 -4.56
N CYS A 95 -7.84 4.49 -3.23
CA CYS A 95 -8.79 3.60 -2.56
C CYS A 95 -10.23 3.87 -3.02
N CYS A 96 -10.63 5.13 -3.11
CA CYS A 96 -11.95 5.52 -3.61
C CYS A 96 -12.11 5.16 -5.09
N GLU A 97 -11.11 5.43 -5.92
CA GLU A 97 -11.16 5.16 -7.36
C GLU A 97 -11.30 3.66 -7.66
N TYR A 98 -10.55 2.83 -6.92
CA TYR A 98 -10.51 1.38 -7.15
C TYR A 98 -11.50 0.59 -6.29
N ASP A 99 -12.37 1.24 -5.51
CA ASP A 99 -13.30 0.58 -4.60
C ASP A 99 -12.59 -0.39 -3.64
N ILE A 100 -11.64 0.15 -2.89
CA ILE A 100 -10.86 -0.55 -1.86
C ILE A 100 -11.17 0.11 -0.52
N SER A 101 -11.76 -0.63 0.40
CA SER A 101 -12.30 -0.08 1.64
C SER A 101 -11.28 0.20 2.74
N THR A 102 -10.05 -0.28 2.58
CA THR A 102 -9.06 -0.27 3.67
C THR A 102 -7.68 0.10 3.16
N MET A 103 -7.01 0.98 3.90
CA MET A 103 -5.61 1.33 3.70
C MET A 103 -4.82 1.09 4.99
N VAL A 104 -3.64 0.50 4.87
CA VAL A 104 -2.69 0.33 5.98
C VAL A 104 -1.64 1.44 5.91
N ILE A 105 -1.50 2.18 7.00
CA ILE A 105 -0.48 3.23 7.18
C ILE A 105 0.35 2.89 8.42
N HIS A 106 1.67 3.00 8.30
CA HIS A 106 2.54 2.98 9.46
C HIS A 106 2.70 4.38 10.04
N LEU A 107 2.54 4.49 11.35
CA LEU A 107 2.85 5.72 12.06
C LEU A 107 4.37 5.92 12.14
N PRO A 108 4.84 7.18 12.30
CA PRO A 108 6.22 7.45 12.63
C PRO A 108 6.68 6.64 13.84
N ASN A 109 7.90 6.15 13.79
CA ASN A 109 8.49 5.35 14.86
C ASN A 109 9.22 6.23 15.91
N ASP A 110 9.85 5.59 16.90
CA ASP A 110 10.49 6.24 18.05
C ASP A 110 11.54 7.29 17.69
N ASN A 111 12.13 7.23 16.50
CA ASN A 111 13.14 8.20 16.07
C ASN A 111 12.53 9.56 15.67
N ASN A 112 11.25 9.57 15.34
CA ASN A 112 10.53 10.78 14.95
C ASN A 112 9.03 10.66 15.31
N PRO A 113 8.71 10.74 16.61
CA PRO A 113 7.35 10.49 17.10
C PRO A 113 6.35 11.51 16.53
N LEU A 114 5.08 11.15 16.55
CA LEU A 114 3.99 12.04 16.17
C LEU A 114 3.99 13.29 17.06
N ASN A 115 4.13 14.43 16.42
CA ASN A 115 3.96 15.75 17.03
C ASN A 115 2.62 16.39 16.55
N GLN A 116 2.37 17.64 16.90
CA GLN A 116 1.12 18.33 16.52
C GLN A 116 0.89 18.38 15.00
N THR A 117 1.95 18.54 14.21
CA THR A 117 1.87 18.51 12.73
C THR A 117 1.47 17.13 12.23
N GLY A 118 2.10 16.07 12.72
CA GLY A 118 1.76 14.69 12.36
C GLY A 118 0.34 14.31 12.78
N ILE A 119 -0.07 14.70 14.00
CA ILE A 119 -1.44 14.47 14.49
C ILE A 119 -2.48 15.15 13.60
N ARG A 120 -2.26 16.41 13.23
CA ARG A 120 -3.16 17.16 12.34
C ARG A 120 -3.28 16.47 10.97
N ARG A 121 -2.16 16.07 10.35
CA ARG A 121 -2.15 15.36 9.08
C ARG A 121 -2.90 14.02 9.17
N MET A 122 -2.67 13.24 10.23
CA MET A 122 -3.41 12.00 10.45
C MET A 122 -4.91 12.23 10.62
N ALA A 123 -5.31 13.24 11.38
CA ALA A 123 -6.71 13.58 11.54
C ALA A 123 -7.36 13.98 10.19
N GLU A 124 -6.62 14.67 9.34
CA GLU A 124 -7.10 15.02 8.00
C GLU A 124 -7.28 13.77 7.11
N LEU A 125 -6.34 12.83 7.14
CA LEU A 125 -6.46 11.56 6.40
C LEU A 125 -7.68 10.74 6.83
N ILE A 126 -7.96 10.66 8.14
CA ILE A 126 -9.07 9.88 8.69
C ILE A 126 -10.44 10.48 8.30
N ASN A 127 -10.49 11.78 8.02
CA ASN A 127 -11.74 12.50 7.67
C ASN A 127 -11.99 12.59 6.15
N LYS A 128 -11.20 11.90 5.33
CA LYS A 128 -11.41 11.82 3.86
C LYS A 128 -12.20 10.58 3.49
#